data_0ea58cdd740d69d212025e36e0a32211
#
_entry.id   0ea58cdd740d69d212025e36e0a32211
#
_cell.length_a   1.000
_cell.length_b   1.000
_cell.length_c   1.000
_cell.angle_alpha   90.00
_cell.angle_beta   90.00
_cell.angle_gamma   90.00
#
_symmetry.space_group_name_H-M   'P 1'
#
loop_
_entity.id
_entity.type
_entity.pdbx_description
1 polymer ?
#
loop_
_entity_poly.entity_id
_entity_poly.type
_entity_poly.pdbx_seq_one_letter_code
_entity_poly.pdbx_strand_id
1 'polypeptide(L)'
;MSLTLLLHGERKVTAQSILFSEELLDQMLEFAAMSKPRLFIDGHAGTTGLRIRHWLADRDDVEVRTLNEEDRKSEAARRNAIRESDLAILCLPDDAARVAAKWGMESSTRILDASSSHRVADGWVYGLPELAPGQRNEIRDAQQVTNPGCYPSSFILLVRPLVDAGLLPADAPISVHALSGYSGGGKSLIKRWESADTGLQNHLFEAPYAVDRVHKHIPEMQRYSGLLKAPQFVPAVGPFACGM
;
A
#
# COMPACT_ATOMS: atom_id res chain seq x y z
N MET A 1 -9.68 54.65 -3.96
CA MET A 1 -10.93 54.43 -4.74
C MET A 1 -11.65 53.25 -4.06
N SER A 2 -12.80 53.54 -3.48
CA SER A 2 -13.56 52.54 -2.72
C SER A 2 -14.57 51.89 -3.68
N LEU A 3 -14.41 50.57 -3.92
CA LEU A 3 -15.37 49.82 -4.75
C LEU A 3 -16.46 49.26 -3.83
N THR A 4 -17.69 49.80 -3.96
CA THR A 4 -18.87 49.32 -3.23
C THR A 4 -19.67 48.43 -4.17
N LEU A 5 -19.72 47.12 -3.91
CA LEU A 5 -20.65 46.21 -4.58
C LEU A 5 -21.97 46.17 -3.80
N LEU A 6 -23.06 46.56 -4.45
CA LEU A 6 -24.42 46.42 -3.94
C LEU A 6 -24.99 45.06 -4.35
N LEU A 7 -25.14 44.17 -3.39
CA LEU A 7 -25.97 42.96 -3.53
C LEU A 7 -27.35 43.25 -2.94
N HIS A 8 -28.41 42.85 -3.63
CA HIS A 8 -29.80 43.03 -3.22
C HIS A 8 -30.06 42.40 -1.88
N GLY A 9 -30.40 43.22 -0.87
CA GLY A 9 -30.75 42.80 0.50
C GLY A 9 -29.79 43.36 1.54
N GLU A 10 -29.91 44.65 1.81
CA GLU A 10 -29.48 45.44 2.99
C GLU A 10 -28.47 44.79 3.99
N ARG A 11 -27.23 44.52 3.54
CA ARG A 11 -26.04 44.57 4.43
C ARG A 11 -24.89 45.17 3.61
N LYS A 12 -24.41 46.34 4.02
CA LYS A 12 -23.15 46.90 3.52
C LYS A 12 -22.01 46.05 4.02
N VAL A 13 -21.41 45.24 3.13
CA VAL A 13 -20.15 44.54 3.44
C VAL A 13 -19.03 45.55 3.18
N THR A 14 -18.33 45.97 4.22
CA THR A 14 -17.19 46.88 4.13
C THR A 14 -15.93 46.10 3.73
N ALA A 15 -15.00 46.71 3.02
CA ALA A 15 -13.72 46.13 2.65
C ALA A 15 -12.97 45.52 3.86
N GLN A 16 -13.23 46.07 5.05
CA GLN A 16 -12.65 45.60 6.31
C GLN A 16 -13.16 44.23 6.79
N SER A 17 -14.43 43.87 6.45
CA SER A 17 -14.99 42.56 6.74
C SER A 17 -14.50 41.45 5.79
N ILE A 18 -14.09 41.86 4.55
CA ILE A 18 -13.48 40.92 3.60
C ILE A 18 -12.02 40.67 3.97
N LEU A 19 -11.28 41.72 4.40
CA LEU A 19 -9.90 41.58 4.87
C LEU A 19 -9.78 40.69 6.11
N PHE A 20 -10.77 40.77 7.04
CA PHE A 20 -10.78 39.92 8.22
C PHE A 20 -11.07 38.45 7.89
N SER A 21 -11.84 38.18 6.82
CA SER A 21 -12.09 36.81 6.35
C SER A 21 -10.90 36.24 5.58
N GLU A 22 -10.13 37.05 4.87
CA GLU A 22 -8.89 36.64 4.20
C GLU A 22 -7.76 36.34 5.21
N GLU A 23 -7.57 37.19 6.22
CA GLU A 23 -6.62 36.91 7.30
C GLU A 23 -6.95 35.62 8.07
N LEU A 24 -8.23 35.38 8.34
CA LEU A 24 -8.68 34.16 9.00
C LEU A 24 -8.48 32.94 8.10
N LEU A 25 -8.72 33.09 6.81
CA LEU A 25 -8.49 32.04 5.82
C LEU A 25 -6.99 31.74 5.67
N ASP A 26 -6.15 32.78 5.62
CA ASP A 26 -4.69 32.62 5.59
C ASP A 26 -4.16 31.99 6.87
N GLN A 27 -4.65 32.38 8.04
CA GLN A 27 -4.30 31.73 9.31
C GLN A 27 -4.78 30.27 9.37
N MET A 28 -5.96 29.96 8.83
CA MET A 28 -6.43 28.58 8.73
C MET A 28 -5.61 27.76 7.71
N LEU A 29 -5.18 28.37 6.61
CA LEU A 29 -4.30 27.74 5.63
C LEU A 29 -2.88 27.55 6.17
N GLU A 30 -2.33 28.53 6.90
CA GLU A 30 -1.06 28.39 7.61
C GLU A 30 -1.14 27.33 8.72
N PHE A 31 -2.23 27.27 9.49
CA PHE A 31 -2.44 26.25 10.51
C PHE A 31 -2.61 24.85 9.90
N ALA A 32 -3.30 24.73 8.75
CA ALA A 32 -3.42 23.48 7.98
C ALA A 32 -2.08 23.07 7.33
N ALA A 33 -1.23 24.04 6.97
CA ALA A 33 0.12 23.80 6.45
C ALA A 33 1.14 23.46 7.55
N MET A 34 0.83 23.73 8.83
CA MET A 34 1.79 23.57 9.93
C MET A 34 1.94 22.15 10.48
N SER A 35 1.06 21.21 10.16
CA SER A 35 1.21 19.82 10.62
C SER A 35 1.27 18.84 9.46
N LYS A 36 2.50 18.39 9.15
CA LYS A 36 2.70 17.30 8.19
C LYS A 36 1.99 16.03 8.68
N PRO A 37 1.32 15.28 7.79
CA PRO A 37 0.74 13.99 8.16
C PRO A 37 1.81 13.06 8.74
N ARG A 38 1.52 12.48 9.90
CA ARG A 38 2.41 11.53 10.59
C ARG A 38 2.19 10.13 10.03
N LEU A 39 3.26 9.57 9.47
CA LEU A 39 3.26 8.28 8.83
C LEU A 39 4.15 7.31 9.61
N PHE A 40 3.57 6.30 10.22
CA PHE A 40 4.30 5.27 10.96
C PHE A 40 4.56 4.04 10.10
N ILE A 41 5.81 3.55 10.07
CA ILE A 41 6.18 2.30 9.38
C ILE A 41 6.43 1.22 10.42
N ASP A 42 5.46 0.32 10.58
CA ASP A 42 5.61 -0.87 11.43
C ASP A 42 6.31 -1.99 10.64
N GLY A 43 7.41 -2.50 11.18
CA GLY A 43 8.27 -3.45 10.47
C GLY A 43 9.31 -2.79 9.55
N HIS A 44 9.71 -1.56 9.85
CA HIS A 44 10.68 -0.75 9.09
C HIS A 44 12.05 -1.42 8.87
N ALA A 45 12.44 -2.40 9.71
CA ALA A 45 13.70 -3.14 9.59
C ALA A 45 13.61 -4.31 8.58
N GLY A 46 12.43 -4.65 8.08
CA GLY A 46 12.22 -5.64 7.02
C GLY A 46 12.58 -5.10 5.63
N THR A 47 12.66 -5.97 4.62
CA THR A 47 13.02 -5.60 3.24
C THR A 47 12.06 -4.55 2.68
N THR A 48 10.75 -4.76 2.81
CA THR A 48 9.71 -3.83 2.35
C THR A 48 9.76 -2.51 3.12
N GLY A 49 9.87 -2.57 4.46
CA GLY A 49 9.91 -1.38 5.30
C GLY A 49 11.14 -0.51 5.06
N LEU A 50 12.31 -1.11 4.84
CA LEU A 50 13.54 -0.38 4.46
C LEU A 50 13.37 0.34 3.12
N ARG A 51 12.75 -0.31 2.14
CA ARG A 51 12.52 0.26 0.81
C ARG A 51 11.54 1.43 0.88
N ILE A 52 10.44 1.29 1.60
CA ILE A 52 9.46 2.37 1.81
C ILE A 52 10.12 3.56 2.52
N ARG A 53 10.89 3.31 3.58
CA ARG A 53 11.68 4.38 4.24
C ARG A 53 12.57 5.12 3.27
N HIS A 54 13.29 4.40 2.42
CA HIS A 54 14.17 5.01 1.42
C HIS A 54 13.38 5.89 0.43
N TRP A 55 12.23 5.40 -0.07
CA TRP A 55 11.40 6.18 -1.01
C TRP A 55 10.75 7.41 -0.39
N LEU A 56 10.54 7.39 0.92
CA LEU A 56 9.94 8.50 1.66
C LEU A 56 10.97 9.45 2.27
N ALA A 57 12.28 9.13 2.18
CA ALA A 57 13.34 9.90 2.85
C ALA A 57 13.42 11.35 2.36
N ASP A 58 13.14 11.57 1.08
CA ASP A 58 13.22 12.89 0.44
C ASP A 58 11.86 13.62 0.39
N ARG A 59 10.82 13.03 1.05
CA ARG A 59 9.48 13.65 1.15
C ARG A 59 9.46 14.62 2.31
N ASP A 60 9.23 15.90 2.02
CA ASP A 60 9.12 16.97 3.01
C ASP A 60 7.68 17.29 3.43
N ASP A 61 6.69 16.69 2.74
CA ASP A 61 5.27 16.87 2.98
C ASP A 61 4.68 15.87 4.01
N VAL A 62 5.46 14.89 4.48
CA VAL A 62 5.07 13.90 5.49
C VAL A 62 6.13 13.77 6.58
N GLU A 63 5.69 13.44 7.81
CA GLU A 63 6.57 13.09 8.91
C GLU A 63 6.64 11.57 9.05
N VAL A 64 7.76 10.97 8.62
CA VAL A 64 7.97 9.52 8.70
C VAL A 64 8.49 9.15 10.09
N ARG A 65 7.77 8.28 10.78
CA ARG A 65 8.10 7.75 12.12
C ARG A 65 8.42 6.27 12.08
N THR A 66 9.40 5.87 12.87
CA THR A 66 9.76 4.48 13.13
C THR A 66 10.13 4.33 14.60
N LEU A 67 10.00 3.11 15.16
CA LEU A 67 10.49 2.83 16.51
C LEU A 67 11.99 2.51 16.50
N ASN A 68 12.64 2.72 17.62
CA ASN A 68 14.02 2.29 17.85
C ASN A 68 14.12 0.74 17.95
N GLU A 69 15.34 0.20 18.02
CA GLU A 69 15.56 -1.26 18.08
C GLU A 69 14.96 -1.93 19.33
N GLU A 70 14.93 -1.22 20.46
CA GLU A 70 14.42 -1.74 21.74
C GLU A 70 12.89 -1.85 21.70
N ASP A 71 12.23 -0.83 21.17
CA ASP A 71 10.76 -0.70 21.16
C ASP A 71 10.08 -1.38 19.98
N ARG A 72 10.79 -1.66 18.87
CA ARG A 72 10.19 -2.22 17.64
C ARG A 72 9.48 -3.56 17.81
N LYS A 73 9.75 -4.28 18.89
CA LYS A 73 9.07 -5.54 19.26
C LYS A 73 8.06 -5.36 20.40
N SER A 74 8.03 -4.20 21.04
CA SER A 74 7.10 -3.90 22.12
C SER A 74 5.70 -3.68 21.56
N GLU A 75 4.75 -4.51 21.98
CA GLU A 75 3.34 -4.36 21.58
C GLU A 75 2.79 -3.00 21.99
N ALA A 76 3.07 -2.55 23.22
CA ALA A 76 2.61 -1.28 23.73
C ALA A 76 3.16 -0.10 22.92
N ALA A 77 4.46 -0.10 22.60
CA ALA A 77 5.09 0.96 21.83
C ALA A 77 4.54 1.02 20.40
N ARG A 78 4.37 -0.14 19.75
CA ARG A 78 3.81 -0.24 18.39
C ARG A 78 2.36 0.24 18.36
N ARG A 79 1.53 -0.20 19.31
CA ARG A 79 0.13 0.21 19.42
C ARG A 79 0.00 1.72 19.62
N ASN A 80 0.82 2.31 20.50
CA ASN A 80 0.84 3.75 20.70
C ASN A 80 1.26 4.50 19.44
N ALA A 81 2.35 4.06 18.78
CA ALA A 81 2.83 4.67 17.54
C ALA A 81 1.78 4.63 16.41
N ILE A 82 1.02 3.53 16.28
CA ILE A 82 -0.12 3.44 15.35
C ILE A 82 -1.17 4.48 15.72
N ARG A 83 -1.61 4.54 16.97
CA ARG A 83 -2.70 5.44 17.42
C ARG A 83 -2.35 6.93 17.32
N GLU A 84 -1.07 7.26 17.40
CA GLU A 84 -0.57 8.64 17.29
C GLU A 84 -0.28 9.07 15.84
N SER A 85 -0.50 8.20 14.86
CA SER A 85 -0.22 8.46 13.46
C SER A 85 -1.50 8.70 12.66
N ASP A 86 -1.39 9.45 11.56
CA ASP A 86 -2.48 9.65 10.61
C ASP A 86 -2.58 8.48 9.64
N LEU A 87 -1.44 7.85 9.31
CA LEU A 87 -1.34 6.64 8.50
C LEU A 87 -0.29 5.68 9.08
N ALA A 88 -0.63 4.40 9.24
CA ALA A 88 0.31 3.34 9.56
C ALA A 88 0.47 2.38 8.38
N ILE A 89 1.73 2.13 7.97
CA ILE A 89 2.09 1.16 6.95
C ILE A 89 2.60 -0.10 7.66
N LEU A 90 1.90 -1.23 7.48
CA LEU A 90 2.24 -2.49 8.10
C LEU A 90 3.12 -3.34 7.15
N CYS A 91 4.42 -3.42 7.45
CA CYS A 91 5.41 -4.24 6.74
C CYS A 91 5.75 -5.49 7.57
N LEU A 92 4.74 -6.24 7.95
CA LEU A 92 4.78 -7.31 8.95
C LEU A 92 4.45 -8.68 8.35
N PRO A 93 4.84 -9.79 9.01
CA PRO A 93 4.23 -11.09 8.76
C PRO A 93 2.72 -11.06 9.03
N ASP A 94 1.97 -11.94 8.33
CA ASP A 94 0.51 -11.94 8.30
C ASP A 94 -0.15 -11.93 9.70
N ASP A 95 0.35 -12.74 10.65
CA ASP A 95 -0.23 -12.80 12.01
C ASP A 95 -0.01 -11.49 12.77
N ALA A 96 1.18 -10.90 12.67
CA ALA A 96 1.48 -9.63 13.31
C ALA A 96 0.73 -8.46 12.65
N ALA A 97 0.49 -8.52 11.33
CA ALA A 97 -0.31 -7.54 10.60
C ALA A 97 -1.78 -7.57 11.04
N ARG A 98 -2.36 -8.78 11.23
CA ARG A 98 -3.72 -8.92 11.76
C ARG A 98 -3.91 -8.29 13.15
N VAL A 99 -2.91 -8.42 14.01
CA VAL A 99 -2.94 -7.81 15.35
C VAL A 99 -2.81 -6.29 15.25
N ALA A 100 -1.83 -5.79 14.48
CA ALA A 100 -1.57 -4.36 14.34
C ALA A 100 -2.74 -3.64 13.65
N ALA A 101 -3.38 -4.25 12.66
CA ALA A 101 -4.55 -3.70 11.98
C ALA A 101 -5.71 -3.44 12.96
N LYS A 102 -5.94 -4.31 13.95
CA LYS A 102 -6.98 -4.11 14.97
C LYS A 102 -6.72 -2.84 15.80
N TRP A 103 -5.46 -2.54 16.11
CA TRP A 103 -5.13 -1.31 16.87
C TRP A 103 -5.44 -0.05 16.07
N GLY A 104 -5.24 -0.08 14.74
CA GLY A 104 -5.63 1.03 13.87
C GLY A 104 -7.15 1.20 13.76
N MET A 105 -7.91 0.08 13.73
CA MET A 105 -9.39 0.13 13.73
C MET A 105 -9.98 0.69 15.03
N GLU A 106 -9.26 0.58 16.14
CA GLU A 106 -9.63 1.17 17.43
C GLU A 106 -9.33 2.68 17.51
N SER A 107 -8.81 3.27 16.46
CA SER A 107 -8.43 4.68 16.37
C SER A 107 -8.88 5.28 15.03
N SER A 108 -8.59 6.55 14.81
CA SER A 108 -8.81 7.22 13.51
C SER A 108 -7.67 6.98 12.50
N THR A 109 -6.66 6.19 12.86
CA THR A 109 -5.48 5.93 12.03
C THR A 109 -5.86 5.15 10.78
N ARG A 110 -5.46 5.62 9.63
CA ARG A 110 -5.58 4.86 8.38
C ARG A 110 -4.51 3.77 8.33
N ILE A 111 -4.88 2.61 7.79
CA ILE A 111 -3.97 1.47 7.69
C ILE A 111 -3.72 1.13 6.22
N LEU A 112 -2.43 1.03 5.85
CA LEU A 112 -1.98 0.41 4.61
C LEU A 112 -1.25 -0.89 4.96
N ASP A 113 -1.85 -2.04 4.68
CA ASP A 113 -1.26 -3.34 4.98
C ASP A 113 -0.54 -3.93 3.77
N ALA A 114 0.79 -4.11 3.89
CA ALA A 114 1.60 -4.75 2.86
C ALA A 114 1.69 -6.28 3.00
N SER A 115 1.11 -6.86 4.06
CA SER A 115 1.02 -8.32 4.23
C SER A 115 0.01 -8.94 3.25
N SER A 116 -0.11 -10.25 3.25
CA SER A 116 -1.14 -10.94 2.47
C SER A 116 -2.44 -11.19 3.25
N SER A 117 -2.48 -10.87 4.55
CA SER A 117 -3.56 -11.26 5.44
C SER A 117 -4.93 -10.63 5.13
N HIS A 118 -4.95 -9.46 4.54
CA HIS A 118 -6.19 -8.70 4.32
C HIS A 118 -6.53 -8.48 2.84
N ARG A 119 -5.72 -8.97 1.90
CA ARG A 119 -5.87 -8.69 0.47
C ARG A 119 -7.21 -9.10 -0.11
N VAL A 120 -7.81 -10.15 0.44
CA VAL A 120 -9.15 -10.64 0.06
C VAL A 120 -10.13 -10.60 1.22
N ALA A 121 -9.81 -9.90 2.31
CA ALA A 121 -10.67 -9.78 3.46
C ALA A 121 -11.78 -8.74 3.22
N ASP A 122 -12.97 -9.00 3.78
CA ASP A 122 -14.06 -8.04 3.72
C ASP A 122 -13.77 -6.82 4.58
N GLY A 123 -14.25 -5.64 4.15
CA GLY A 123 -13.99 -4.36 4.82
C GLY A 123 -12.65 -3.71 4.45
N TRP A 124 -11.84 -4.36 3.61
CA TRP A 124 -10.58 -3.81 3.11
C TRP A 124 -10.68 -3.43 1.65
N VAL A 125 -10.17 -2.24 1.31
CA VAL A 125 -10.06 -1.78 -0.08
C VAL A 125 -8.76 -2.31 -0.68
N TYR A 126 -8.86 -2.93 -1.84
CA TYR A 126 -7.69 -3.43 -2.58
C TYR A 126 -6.94 -2.26 -3.22
N GLY A 127 -5.69 -2.06 -2.85
CA GLY A 127 -4.89 -0.88 -3.17
C GLY A 127 -4.28 -0.89 -4.59
N LEU A 128 -5.05 -1.28 -5.60
CA LEU A 128 -4.69 -1.21 -7.02
C LEU A 128 -5.54 -0.12 -7.68
N PRO A 129 -5.04 1.11 -7.85
CA PRO A 129 -5.85 2.24 -8.36
C PRO A 129 -6.43 2.02 -9.76
N GLU A 130 -5.81 1.15 -10.55
CA GLU A 130 -6.19 0.82 -11.93
C GLU A 130 -7.19 -0.34 -12.01
N LEU A 131 -7.63 -0.89 -10.87
CA LEU A 131 -8.50 -2.06 -10.83
C LEU A 131 -9.86 -1.82 -11.52
N ALA A 132 -10.45 -0.66 -11.26
CA ALA A 132 -11.76 -0.29 -11.81
C ALA A 132 -11.94 1.24 -11.80
N PRO A 133 -12.89 1.78 -12.59
CA PRO A 133 -13.30 3.18 -12.47
C PRO A 133 -13.74 3.50 -11.04
N GLY A 134 -13.21 4.57 -10.46
CA GLY A 134 -13.53 4.96 -9.07
C GLY A 134 -12.62 4.37 -8.00
N GLN A 135 -11.87 3.30 -8.28
CA GLN A 135 -11.00 2.62 -7.30
C GLN A 135 -10.01 3.57 -6.60
N ARG A 136 -9.47 4.55 -7.33
CA ARG A 136 -8.58 5.57 -6.75
C ARG A 136 -9.27 6.40 -5.66
N ASN A 137 -10.55 6.72 -5.83
CA ASN A 137 -11.34 7.43 -4.82
C ASN A 137 -11.64 6.52 -3.62
N GLU A 138 -11.99 5.26 -3.86
CA GLU A 138 -12.19 4.28 -2.78
C GLU A 138 -10.94 4.13 -1.94
N ILE A 139 -9.75 3.99 -2.57
CA ILE A 139 -8.46 3.94 -1.87
C ILE A 139 -8.21 5.22 -1.07
N ARG A 140 -8.50 6.40 -1.65
CA ARG A 140 -8.30 7.69 -0.97
C ARG A 140 -9.16 7.82 0.28
N ASP A 141 -10.40 7.36 0.22
CA ASP A 141 -11.40 7.59 1.26
C ASP A 141 -11.44 6.46 2.30
N ALA A 142 -10.85 5.29 2.01
CA ALA A 142 -10.84 4.13 2.90
C ALA A 142 -9.95 4.32 4.13
N GLN A 143 -10.41 3.81 5.27
CA GLN A 143 -9.58 3.68 6.46
C GLN A 143 -8.60 2.50 6.35
N GLN A 144 -8.96 1.45 5.63
CA GLN A 144 -8.18 0.22 5.52
C GLN A 144 -7.93 -0.12 4.06
N VAL A 145 -6.65 -0.12 3.67
CA VAL A 145 -6.20 -0.42 2.31
C VAL A 145 -5.17 -1.55 2.35
N THR A 146 -5.25 -2.49 1.42
CA THR A 146 -4.23 -3.53 1.27
C THR A 146 -3.29 -3.20 0.12
N ASN A 147 -2.00 -3.43 0.30
CA ASN A 147 -1.06 -3.38 -0.81
C ASN A 147 -1.11 -4.68 -1.62
N PRO A 148 -1.36 -4.63 -2.93
CA PRO A 148 -1.39 -5.81 -3.81
C PRO A 148 -0.10 -6.62 -3.79
N GLY A 149 -0.20 -7.93 -4.04
CA GLY A 149 0.97 -8.75 -4.31
C GLY A 149 1.62 -8.39 -5.65
N CYS A 150 2.93 -8.59 -5.77
CA CYS A 150 3.68 -8.25 -6.98
C CYS A 150 3.18 -9.01 -8.23
N TYR A 151 3.09 -10.32 -8.17
CA TYR A 151 2.54 -11.12 -9.28
C TYR A 151 1.05 -10.83 -9.54
N PRO A 152 0.18 -10.71 -8.52
CA PRO A 152 -1.22 -10.35 -8.73
C PRO A 152 -1.40 -9.00 -9.43
N SER A 153 -0.61 -7.99 -9.10
CA SER A 153 -0.70 -6.69 -9.77
C SER A 153 -0.54 -6.83 -11.29
N SER A 154 0.51 -7.51 -11.75
CA SER A 154 0.74 -7.73 -13.18
C SER A 154 -0.35 -8.60 -13.82
N PHE A 155 -0.77 -9.67 -13.13
CA PHE A 155 -1.79 -10.58 -13.63
C PHE A 155 -3.16 -9.90 -13.75
N ILE A 156 -3.58 -9.17 -12.72
CA ILE A 156 -4.88 -8.49 -12.69
C ILE A 156 -4.94 -7.40 -13.76
N LEU A 157 -3.89 -6.59 -13.89
CA LEU A 157 -3.82 -5.54 -14.91
C LEU A 157 -3.86 -6.10 -16.34
N LEU A 158 -3.38 -7.32 -16.55
CA LEU A 158 -3.45 -7.99 -17.85
C LEU A 158 -4.81 -8.66 -18.09
N VAL A 159 -5.35 -9.38 -17.10
CA VAL A 159 -6.50 -10.27 -17.27
C VAL A 159 -7.82 -9.56 -17.08
N ARG A 160 -7.93 -8.70 -16.05
CA ARG A 160 -9.19 -8.03 -15.73
C ARG A 160 -9.80 -7.24 -16.88
N PRO A 161 -9.07 -6.43 -17.64
CA PRO A 161 -9.66 -5.70 -18.78
C PRO A 161 -10.18 -6.62 -19.88
N LEU A 162 -9.56 -7.78 -20.08
CA LEU A 162 -10.00 -8.76 -21.09
C LEU A 162 -11.29 -9.45 -20.66
N VAL A 163 -11.43 -9.75 -19.37
CA VAL A 163 -12.67 -10.32 -18.80
C VAL A 163 -13.81 -9.30 -18.86
N ASP A 164 -13.56 -8.07 -18.44
CA ASP A 164 -14.55 -7.00 -18.42
C ASP A 164 -15.04 -6.64 -19.86
N ALA A 165 -14.16 -6.74 -20.85
CA ALA A 165 -14.50 -6.55 -22.26
C ALA A 165 -15.17 -7.77 -22.92
N GLY A 166 -15.33 -8.88 -22.19
CA GLY A 166 -15.86 -10.13 -22.74
C GLY A 166 -14.96 -10.82 -23.76
N LEU A 167 -13.69 -10.40 -23.86
CA LEU A 167 -12.70 -10.99 -24.75
C LEU A 167 -12.10 -12.29 -24.18
N LEU A 168 -12.13 -12.42 -22.86
CA LEU A 168 -11.72 -13.62 -22.13
C LEU A 168 -12.92 -14.10 -21.29
N PRO A 169 -13.43 -15.34 -21.51
CA PRO A 169 -14.47 -15.89 -20.65
C PRO A 169 -14.03 -15.98 -19.19
N ALA A 170 -14.89 -15.60 -18.27
CA ALA A 170 -14.57 -15.61 -16.85
C ALA A 170 -14.29 -17.02 -16.29
N ASP A 171 -14.79 -18.06 -16.95
CA ASP A 171 -14.58 -19.47 -16.60
C ASP A 171 -13.39 -20.12 -17.35
N ALA A 172 -12.68 -19.36 -18.20
CA ALA A 172 -11.52 -19.84 -18.94
C ALA A 172 -10.45 -20.42 -17.99
N PRO A 173 -9.87 -21.58 -18.32
CA PRO A 173 -8.74 -22.12 -17.58
C PRO A 173 -7.48 -21.33 -17.92
N ILE A 174 -6.91 -20.65 -16.93
CA ILE A 174 -5.69 -19.83 -17.10
C ILE A 174 -4.51 -20.50 -16.40
N SER A 175 -3.41 -20.64 -17.13
CA SER A 175 -2.11 -21.00 -16.57
C SER A 175 -1.17 -19.79 -16.61
N VAL A 176 -0.49 -19.53 -15.51
CA VAL A 176 0.44 -18.42 -15.34
C VAL A 176 1.79 -18.95 -14.92
N HIS A 177 2.80 -18.70 -15.71
CA HIS A 177 4.19 -18.82 -15.32
C HIS A 177 4.75 -17.40 -15.16
N ALA A 178 5.37 -17.11 -14.02
CA ALA A 178 5.90 -15.77 -13.74
C ALA A 178 7.27 -15.86 -13.08
N LEU A 179 8.23 -15.16 -13.68
CA LEU A 179 9.61 -15.08 -13.20
C LEU A 179 9.84 -13.77 -12.44
N SER A 180 10.41 -13.88 -11.25
CA SER A 180 10.81 -12.75 -10.41
C SER A 180 12.28 -12.85 -10.02
N GLY A 181 12.87 -11.73 -9.64
CA GLY A 181 14.19 -11.75 -9.02
C GLY A 181 14.13 -12.18 -7.55
N TYR A 182 15.29 -12.56 -7.00
CA TYR A 182 15.39 -13.14 -5.67
C TYR A 182 15.07 -12.14 -4.53
N SER A 183 15.20 -10.83 -4.74
CA SER A 183 14.86 -9.85 -3.69
C SER A 183 13.38 -9.87 -3.28
N GLY A 184 12.49 -10.35 -4.17
CA GLY A 184 11.07 -10.53 -3.87
C GLY A 184 10.79 -11.53 -2.74
N GLY A 185 11.71 -12.45 -2.46
CA GLY A 185 11.61 -13.40 -1.33
C GLY A 185 12.16 -12.90 0.00
N GLY A 186 12.55 -11.62 0.07
CA GLY A 186 13.03 -10.99 1.30
C GLY A 186 14.46 -11.39 1.71
N LYS A 187 14.86 -10.98 2.92
CA LYS A 187 16.26 -11.08 3.40
C LYS A 187 16.85 -12.50 3.32
N SER A 188 16.07 -13.51 3.63
CA SER A 188 16.57 -14.91 3.62
C SER A 188 16.90 -15.38 2.21
N LEU A 189 16.05 -15.04 1.24
CA LEU A 189 16.29 -15.42 -0.16
C LEU A 189 17.43 -14.61 -0.77
N ILE A 190 17.50 -13.30 -0.48
CA ILE A 190 18.64 -12.45 -0.88
C ILE A 190 19.95 -13.07 -0.38
N LYS A 191 20.06 -13.35 0.94
CA LYS A 191 21.25 -13.96 1.52
C LYS A 191 21.62 -15.27 0.83
N ARG A 192 20.64 -16.12 0.53
CA ARG A 192 20.86 -17.40 -0.15
C ARG A 192 21.40 -17.23 -1.56
N TRP A 193 20.85 -16.28 -2.32
CA TRP A 193 21.26 -16.04 -3.72
C TRP A 193 22.60 -15.31 -3.84
N GLU A 194 22.90 -14.41 -2.91
CA GLU A 194 24.13 -13.61 -2.90
C GLU A 194 25.29 -14.27 -2.15
N SER A 195 25.04 -15.41 -1.49
CA SER A 195 26.11 -16.15 -0.81
C SER A 195 27.12 -16.71 -1.80
N ALA A 196 28.40 -16.41 -1.58
CA ALA A 196 29.49 -16.98 -2.35
C ALA A 196 29.53 -18.52 -2.28
N ASP A 197 29.08 -19.10 -1.14
CA ASP A 197 29.08 -20.54 -0.92
C ASP A 197 28.09 -21.28 -1.81
N THR A 198 27.00 -20.63 -2.22
CA THR A 198 25.97 -21.22 -3.08
C THR A 198 26.24 -21.00 -4.55
N GLY A 199 26.91 -19.92 -4.93
CA GLY A 199 27.18 -19.53 -6.31
C GLY A 199 25.92 -19.34 -7.18
N LEU A 200 24.74 -19.28 -6.58
CA LEU A 200 23.46 -19.30 -7.30
C LEU A 200 23.32 -18.15 -8.31
N GLN A 201 23.80 -16.96 -7.97
CA GLN A 201 23.77 -15.79 -8.87
C GLN A 201 24.62 -15.94 -10.14
N ASN A 202 25.54 -16.91 -10.17
CA ASN A 202 26.43 -17.17 -11.30
C ASN A 202 25.82 -18.13 -12.32
N HIS A 203 24.62 -18.66 -12.06
CA HIS A 203 23.96 -19.62 -12.92
C HIS A 203 22.71 -19.02 -13.56
N LEU A 204 22.56 -19.18 -14.87
CA LEU A 204 21.36 -18.82 -15.61
C LEU A 204 20.32 -19.94 -15.47
N PHE A 205 19.50 -19.88 -14.45
CA PHE A 205 18.38 -20.80 -14.26
C PHE A 205 17.22 -20.11 -13.55
N GLU A 206 16.06 -20.70 -13.63
CA GLU A 206 14.91 -20.33 -12.80
C GLU A 206 14.61 -21.45 -11.82
N ALA A 207 14.16 -21.06 -10.63
CA ALA A 207 13.75 -22.00 -9.60
C ALA A 207 12.24 -21.87 -9.36
N PRO A 208 11.40 -22.75 -9.95
CA PRO A 208 9.98 -22.81 -9.61
C PRO A 208 9.76 -23.15 -8.14
N TYR A 209 8.74 -22.53 -7.55
CA TYR A 209 8.35 -22.81 -6.17
C TYR A 209 6.82 -22.83 -6.04
N ALA A 210 6.28 -23.23 -4.87
CA ALA A 210 4.85 -23.40 -4.65
C ALA A 210 4.15 -24.22 -5.76
N VAL A 211 4.83 -25.26 -6.23
CA VAL A 211 4.35 -26.14 -7.32
C VAL A 211 3.19 -27.05 -6.89
N ASP A 212 2.91 -27.12 -5.60
CA ASP A 212 1.71 -27.71 -4.99
C ASP A 212 0.43 -26.88 -5.25
N ARG A 213 0.56 -25.76 -5.95
CA ARG A 213 -0.52 -24.81 -6.27
C ARG A 213 -1.15 -24.14 -5.05
N VAL A 214 -0.42 -24.08 -3.94
CA VAL A 214 -0.82 -23.33 -2.74
C VAL A 214 0.08 -22.11 -2.63
N HIS A 215 -0.35 -21.00 -3.24
CA HIS A 215 0.37 -19.73 -3.14
C HIS A 215 -0.57 -18.63 -2.68
N LYS A 216 -0.10 -17.80 -1.73
CA LYS A 216 -0.87 -16.72 -1.11
C LYS A 216 -1.41 -15.66 -2.09
N HIS A 217 -0.90 -15.59 -3.30
CA HIS A 217 -1.35 -14.68 -4.35
C HIS A 217 -2.53 -15.21 -5.18
N ILE A 218 -2.81 -16.51 -5.15
CA ILE A 218 -3.88 -17.10 -5.95
C ILE A 218 -5.27 -16.53 -5.61
N PRO A 219 -5.65 -16.36 -4.33
CA PRO A 219 -6.95 -15.80 -3.98
C PRO A 219 -7.17 -14.37 -4.51
N GLU A 220 -6.13 -13.51 -4.44
CA GLU A 220 -6.25 -12.14 -4.96
C GLU A 220 -6.26 -12.10 -6.50
N MET A 221 -5.47 -12.97 -7.16
CA MET A 221 -5.54 -13.15 -8.62
C MET A 221 -6.94 -13.51 -9.07
N GLN A 222 -7.57 -14.51 -8.44
CA GLN A 222 -8.93 -14.94 -8.77
C GLN A 222 -9.95 -13.82 -8.50
N ARG A 223 -9.96 -13.28 -7.29
CA ARG A 223 -10.99 -12.31 -6.85
C ARG A 223 -11.01 -11.06 -7.73
N TYR A 224 -9.85 -10.50 -8.02
CA TYR A 224 -9.75 -9.18 -8.66
C TYR A 224 -9.56 -9.22 -10.16
N SER A 225 -9.26 -10.36 -10.77
CA SER A 225 -9.25 -10.51 -12.23
C SER A 225 -10.63 -10.75 -12.85
N GLY A 226 -11.64 -11.02 -12.03
CA GLY A 226 -12.97 -11.37 -12.52
C GLY A 226 -13.13 -12.84 -12.94
N LEU A 227 -12.12 -13.69 -12.71
CA LEU A 227 -12.17 -15.10 -13.05
C LEU A 227 -13.02 -15.88 -12.03
N LEU A 228 -13.85 -16.79 -12.53
CA LEU A 228 -14.65 -17.72 -11.70
C LEU A 228 -13.80 -18.85 -11.11
N LYS A 229 -12.68 -19.19 -11.79
CA LYS A 229 -11.77 -20.25 -11.36
C LYS A 229 -10.39 -19.66 -11.02
N ALA A 230 -9.77 -20.23 -9.99
CA ALA A 230 -8.41 -19.86 -9.63
C ALA A 230 -7.43 -20.20 -10.79
N PRO A 231 -6.50 -19.30 -11.16
CA PRO A 231 -5.50 -19.59 -12.15
C PRO A 231 -4.52 -20.66 -11.64
N GLN A 232 -3.98 -21.47 -12.57
CA GLN A 232 -2.85 -22.34 -12.27
C GLN A 232 -1.59 -21.48 -12.28
N PHE A 233 -1.04 -21.20 -11.09
CA PHE A 233 0.09 -20.30 -10.93
C PHE A 233 1.36 -21.06 -10.59
N VAL A 234 2.39 -20.89 -11.42
CA VAL A 234 3.73 -21.43 -11.22
C VAL A 234 4.71 -20.26 -11.14
N PRO A 235 4.99 -19.75 -9.94
CA PRO A 235 6.01 -18.73 -9.76
C PRO A 235 7.40 -19.33 -9.83
N ALA A 236 8.35 -18.57 -10.36
CA ALA A 236 9.76 -18.91 -10.38
C ALA A 236 10.63 -17.74 -9.94
N VAL A 237 11.81 -18.04 -9.41
CA VAL A 237 12.82 -17.05 -9.05
C VAL A 237 14.06 -17.28 -9.92
N GLY A 238 14.54 -16.20 -10.53
CA GLY A 238 15.78 -16.19 -11.31
C GLY A 238 16.91 -15.39 -10.64
N PRO A 239 18.11 -15.37 -11.26
CA PRO A 239 19.31 -14.72 -10.76
C PRO A 239 19.28 -13.19 -10.96
N PHE A 240 18.13 -12.57 -10.73
CA PHE A 240 17.93 -11.12 -10.87
C PHE A 240 17.80 -10.48 -9.49
N ALA A 241 18.56 -9.40 -9.28
CA ALA A 241 18.52 -8.68 -8.01
C ALA A 241 17.15 -8.01 -7.77
N CYS A 242 16.49 -7.50 -8.83
CA CYS A 242 15.19 -6.85 -8.72
C CYS A 242 14.05 -7.88 -8.83
N GLY A 243 13.36 -8.12 -7.73
CA GLY A 243 12.27 -9.09 -7.61
C GLY A 243 10.91 -8.49 -7.22
N MET A 244 10.75 -7.19 -7.32
CA MET A 244 9.47 -6.49 -7.12
C MET A 244 9.38 -5.30 -8.04
#